data_850555b9d64d58d0d31dfdb9acc0f22a
#
_entry.id   850555b9d64d58d0d31dfdb9acc0f22a
#
_cell.length_a   1.000
_cell.length_b   1.000
_cell.length_c   1.000
_cell.angle_alpha   90.00
_cell.angle_beta   90.00
_cell.angle_gamma   90.00
#
_symmetry.space_group_name_H-M   'P 1'
#
loop_
_entity.id
_entity.type
_entity.pdbx_description
1 polymer ?
#
loop_
_entity_poly.entity_id
_entity_poly.type
_entity_poly.pdbx_seq_one_letter_code
_entity_poly.pdbx_strand_id
1 'polypeptide(L)'
;MWAVVDHVGVQVISSSRSEWIAPFTGLEPGQFRTLVRVVAQRGGEAIADGRPGRQWRLTLPDRVLLVAVYWRTNLTMRQIGPLFGVSHSAAHRVVDSLGPLLALAPVRKRRVDQVAIVDGTLVPTRDHRIAARSKNHRYSTNLQVAIDADTRLVIATGDPQPGNRNDCTVYRDSGIAEQLVGRPVMADGGYQGNPEVIMPYRTPRDGRDLPEWKDDLNTVHRTVRARVEHALARMKNWKILRDYRRAGHTLATTASGIAFLHNLTITG
;
A
#
# COMPACT_ATOMS: atom_id res chain seq x y z
N MET A 1 -11.62 -42.74 -16.56
CA MET A 1 -11.03 -41.65 -17.38
C MET A 1 -11.94 -40.46 -17.26
N TRP A 2 -11.67 -39.56 -16.30
CA TRP A 2 -12.47 -38.35 -16.08
C TRP A 2 -11.98 -37.29 -17.06
N ALA A 3 -12.82 -36.93 -18.01
CA ALA A 3 -12.56 -35.83 -18.90
C ALA A 3 -12.47 -34.53 -18.05
N VAL A 4 -11.29 -33.92 -18.03
CA VAL A 4 -11.13 -32.56 -17.54
C VAL A 4 -11.86 -31.65 -18.53
N VAL A 5 -13.13 -31.35 -18.25
CA VAL A 5 -13.85 -30.30 -18.97
C VAL A 5 -13.17 -29.00 -18.58
N ASP A 6 -12.37 -28.46 -19.49
CA ASP A 6 -11.84 -27.10 -19.42
C ASP A 6 -13.06 -26.16 -19.40
N HIS A 7 -13.55 -25.84 -18.21
CA HIS A 7 -14.51 -24.76 -18.02
C HIS A 7 -13.80 -23.45 -18.34
N VAL A 8 -13.74 -23.13 -19.62
CA VAL A 8 -13.44 -21.79 -20.09
C VAL A 8 -14.62 -20.91 -19.66
N GLY A 9 -14.57 -20.43 -18.41
CA GLY A 9 -15.60 -19.60 -17.82
C GLY A 9 -15.80 -18.32 -18.62
N VAL A 10 -17.04 -17.87 -18.70
CA VAL A 10 -17.37 -16.54 -19.23
C VAL A 10 -16.74 -15.51 -18.30
N GLN A 11 -16.00 -14.53 -18.86
CA GLN A 11 -15.47 -13.42 -18.09
C GLN A 11 -16.64 -12.54 -17.62
N VAL A 12 -16.80 -12.40 -16.31
CA VAL A 12 -17.84 -11.58 -15.68
C VAL A 12 -17.36 -10.14 -15.51
N ILE A 13 -16.17 -9.96 -14.92
CA ILE A 13 -15.56 -8.67 -14.69
C ILE A 13 -14.59 -8.37 -15.83
N SER A 14 -14.80 -7.23 -16.52
CA SER A 14 -13.93 -6.75 -17.60
C SER A 14 -13.74 -5.26 -17.54
N SER A 15 -12.54 -4.81 -17.91
CA SER A 15 -12.19 -3.38 -18.03
C SER A 15 -12.90 -2.67 -19.17
N SER A 16 -13.47 -3.41 -20.14
CA SER A 16 -14.30 -2.86 -21.21
C SER A 16 -15.66 -2.33 -20.70
N ARG A 17 -16.05 -2.74 -19.51
CA ARG A 17 -17.29 -2.37 -18.85
C ARG A 17 -16.98 -1.48 -17.65
N SER A 18 -17.15 -0.16 -17.83
CA SER A 18 -16.76 0.86 -16.84
C SER A 18 -17.47 0.72 -15.49
N GLU A 19 -18.66 0.12 -15.46
CA GLU A 19 -19.42 -0.14 -14.23
C GLU A 19 -18.73 -1.08 -13.25
N TRP A 20 -17.75 -1.88 -13.71
CA TRP A 20 -16.96 -2.76 -12.82
C TRP A 20 -15.76 -2.06 -12.17
N ILE A 21 -15.34 -0.89 -12.68
CA ILE A 21 -14.10 -0.25 -12.24
C ILE A 21 -14.25 0.31 -10.83
N ALA A 22 -15.10 1.31 -10.64
CA ALA A 22 -15.22 2.01 -9.36
C ALA A 22 -15.65 1.09 -8.20
N PRO A 23 -16.67 0.23 -8.32
CA PRO A 23 -17.09 -0.64 -7.22
C PRO A 23 -16.02 -1.61 -6.76
N PHE A 24 -15.19 -2.12 -7.67
CA PHE A 24 -14.21 -3.16 -7.39
C PHE A 24 -12.79 -2.65 -7.16
N THR A 25 -12.50 -1.40 -7.48
CA THR A 25 -11.15 -0.82 -7.31
C THR A 25 -11.13 0.43 -6.43
N GLY A 26 -12.24 1.15 -6.37
CA GLY A 26 -12.32 2.47 -5.75
C GLY A 26 -11.70 3.58 -6.61
N LEU A 27 -11.40 3.29 -7.90
CA LEU A 27 -10.88 4.23 -8.88
C LEU A 27 -12.00 4.64 -9.84
N GLU A 28 -12.05 5.90 -10.19
CA GLU A 28 -12.88 6.34 -11.32
C GLU A 28 -12.30 5.80 -12.65
N PRO A 29 -13.14 5.62 -13.69
CA PRO A 29 -12.67 5.09 -14.99
C PRO A 29 -11.50 5.87 -15.58
N GLY A 30 -11.42 7.19 -15.38
CA GLY A 30 -10.29 8.03 -15.81
C GLY A 30 -8.99 7.69 -15.09
N GLN A 31 -9.07 7.52 -13.77
CA GLN A 31 -7.94 7.13 -12.92
C GLN A 31 -7.44 5.72 -13.28
N PHE A 32 -8.37 4.81 -13.55
CA PHE A 32 -8.02 3.46 -13.99
C PHE A 32 -7.30 3.46 -15.35
N ARG A 33 -7.75 4.25 -16.33
CA ARG A 33 -7.03 4.41 -17.61
C ARG A 33 -5.61 4.96 -17.41
N THR A 34 -5.43 5.89 -16.46
CA THR A 34 -4.11 6.41 -16.09
C THR A 34 -3.24 5.30 -15.50
N LEU A 35 -3.79 4.47 -14.60
CA LEU A 35 -3.10 3.30 -14.05
C LEU A 35 -2.63 2.33 -15.14
N VAL A 36 -3.51 1.96 -16.07
CA VAL A 36 -3.17 1.08 -17.20
C VAL A 36 -2.04 1.66 -18.05
N ARG A 37 -2.09 2.96 -18.36
CA ARG A 37 -1.04 3.65 -19.13
C ARG A 37 0.30 3.58 -18.41
N VAL A 38 0.34 3.83 -17.09
CA VAL A 38 1.57 3.74 -16.30
C VAL A 38 2.13 2.33 -16.30
N VAL A 39 1.29 1.31 -16.14
CA VAL A 39 1.71 -0.10 -16.18
C VAL A 39 2.25 -0.47 -17.56
N ALA A 40 1.63 -0.01 -18.65
CA ALA A 40 2.12 -0.22 -20.01
C ALA A 40 3.50 0.41 -20.20
N GLN A 41 3.70 1.67 -19.77
CA GLN A 41 4.98 2.37 -19.82
C GLN A 41 6.10 1.68 -19.02
N ARG A 42 5.72 0.92 -17.99
CA ARG A 42 6.65 0.12 -17.16
C ARG A 42 6.88 -1.30 -17.71
N GLY A 43 6.49 -1.57 -18.95
CA GLY A 43 6.70 -2.85 -19.60
C GLY A 43 5.63 -3.91 -19.36
N GLY A 44 4.43 -3.52 -18.90
CA GLY A 44 3.33 -4.45 -18.63
C GLY A 44 2.89 -5.27 -19.85
N GLU A 45 2.99 -4.71 -21.06
CA GLU A 45 2.73 -5.46 -22.31
C GLU A 45 3.80 -6.53 -22.55
N ALA A 46 5.08 -6.20 -22.44
CA ALA A 46 6.20 -7.11 -22.67
C ALA A 46 6.17 -8.33 -21.71
N ILE A 47 5.73 -8.14 -20.46
CA ILE A 47 5.56 -9.24 -19.50
C ILE A 47 4.52 -10.27 -20.02
N ALA A 48 3.55 -9.81 -20.80
CA ALA A 48 2.53 -10.68 -21.35
C ALA A 48 3.02 -11.52 -22.54
N ASP A 49 3.83 -10.94 -23.40
CA ASP A 49 4.11 -11.45 -24.73
C ASP A 49 5.53 -12.05 -24.86
N GLY A 50 6.41 -11.79 -23.87
CA GLY A 50 7.84 -12.14 -23.95
C GLY A 50 8.22 -13.54 -23.46
N ARG A 51 7.30 -14.40 -23.04
CA ARG A 51 7.62 -15.77 -22.59
C ARG A 51 7.15 -16.82 -23.58
N PRO A 52 7.98 -17.84 -23.87
CA PRO A 52 7.51 -19.00 -24.64
C PRO A 52 6.32 -19.66 -23.90
N GLY A 53 5.26 -19.96 -24.65
CA GLY A 53 4.06 -20.60 -24.14
C GLY A 53 2.77 -19.95 -24.64
N ARG A 54 1.64 -20.40 -24.06
CA ARG A 54 0.33 -19.87 -24.42
C ARG A 54 0.19 -18.40 -24.03
N GLN A 55 -0.21 -17.54 -24.97
CA GLN A 55 -0.48 -16.13 -24.75
C GLN A 55 -1.50 -15.89 -23.63
N TRP A 56 -1.40 -14.74 -22.98
CA TRP A 56 -2.39 -14.33 -21.98
C TRP A 56 -3.77 -14.16 -22.64
N ARG A 57 -4.78 -14.79 -22.05
CA ARG A 57 -6.16 -14.60 -22.49
C ARG A 57 -6.71 -13.21 -22.15
N LEU A 58 -6.24 -12.64 -21.04
CA LEU A 58 -6.66 -11.33 -20.58
C LEU A 58 -5.83 -10.23 -21.25
N THR A 59 -6.50 -9.17 -21.68
CA THR A 59 -5.85 -7.93 -22.13
C THR A 59 -5.05 -7.29 -20.98
N LEU A 60 -4.13 -6.38 -21.28
CA LEU A 60 -3.41 -5.66 -20.21
C LEU A 60 -4.37 -4.93 -19.28
N PRO A 61 -5.38 -4.17 -19.76
CA PRO A 61 -6.35 -3.53 -18.86
C PRO A 61 -7.07 -4.54 -17.94
N ASP A 62 -7.48 -5.71 -18.44
CA ASP A 62 -8.13 -6.73 -17.62
C ASP A 62 -7.18 -7.34 -16.58
N ARG A 63 -5.91 -7.51 -16.91
CA ARG A 63 -4.89 -7.97 -15.96
C ARG A 63 -4.63 -6.93 -14.85
N VAL A 64 -4.55 -5.66 -15.20
CA VAL A 64 -4.44 -4.56 -14.22
C VAL A 64 -5.67 -4.50 -13.33
N LEU A 65 -6.86 -4.65 -13.92
CA LEU A 65 -8.12 -4.71 -13.17
C LEU A 65 -8.12 -5.89 -12.19
N LEU A 66 -7.68 -7.07 -12.62
CA LEU A 66 -7.59 -8.24 -11.75
C LEU A 66 -6.71 -7.98 -10.52
N VAL A 67 -5.53 -7.35 -10.69
CA VAL A 67 -4.64 -7.01 -9.58
C VAL A 67 -5.32 -6.03 -8.64
N ALA A 68 -5.92 -4.97 -9.16
CA ALA A 68 -6.60 -3.95 -8.35
C ALA A 68 -7.80 -4.53 -7.58
N VAL A 69 -8.62 -5.36 -8.23
CA VAL A 69 -9.75 -6.08 -7.60
C VAL A 69 -9.25 -7.01 -6.51
N TYR A 70 -8.18 -7.78 -6.78
CA TYR A 70 -7.57 -8.66 -5.79
C TYR A 70 -7.13 -7.90 -4.54
N TRP A 71 -6.40 -6.80 -4.71
CA TRP A 71 -5.96 -5.99 -3.57
C TRP A 71 -7.13 -5.34 -2.83
N ARG A 72 -8.14 -4.87 -3.57
CA ARG A 72 -9.31 -4.20 -2.98
C ARG A 72 -10.18 -5.14 -2.17
N THR A 73 -10.45 -6.33 -2.68
CA THR A 73 -11.43 -7.26 -2.12
C THR A 73 -10.81 -8.34 -1.23
N ASN A 74 -9.52 -8.65 -1.45
CA ASN A 74 -8.81 -9.78 -0.86
C ASN A 74 -9.52 -11.13 -1.09
N LEU A 75 -10.15 -11.30 -2.25
CA LEU A 75 -10.70 -12.61 -2.67
C LEU A 75 -9.56 -13.62 -2.83
N THR A 76 -9.85 -14.91 -2.64
CA THR A 76 -8.86 -15.94 -2.93
C THR A 76 -8.65 -16.07 -4.45
N MET A 77 -7.50 -16.63 -4.86
CA MET A 77 -7.25 -16.88 -6.30
C MET A 77 -8.31 -17.80 -6.93
N ARG A 78 -8.89 -18.72 -6.13
CA ARG A 78 -9.99 -19.60 -6.56
C ARG A 78 -11.32 -18.86 -6.73
N GLN A 79 -11.50 -17.74 -6.07
CA GLN A 79 -12.71 -16.90 -6.22
C GLN A 79 -12.53 -15.87 -7.33
N ILE A 80 -11.34 -15.24 -7.43
CA ILE A 80 -11.13 -14.19 -8.43
C ILE A 80 -10.94 -14.75 -9.85
N GLY A 81 -10.29 -15.91 -9.99
CA GLY A 81 -10.07 -16.55 -11.29
C GLY A 81 -11.34 -16.67 -12.13
N PRO A 82 -12.42 -17.30 -11.63
CA PRO A 82 -13.69 -17.43 -12.35
C PRO A 82 -14.32 -16.08 -12.74
N LEU A 83 -14.19 -15.04 -11.91
CA LEU A 83 -14.72 -13.70 -12.24
C LEU A 83 -14.07 -13.10 -13.48
N PHE A 84 -12.82 -13.46 -13.74
CA PHE A 84 -12.07 -13.04 -14.94
C PHE A 84 -11.99 -14.13 -16.03
N GLY A 85 -12.68 -15.24 -15.87
CA GLY A 85 -12.69 -16.34 -16.81
C GLY A 85 -11.33 -17.05 -16.96
N VAL A 86 -10.49 -17.04 -15.92
CA VAL A 86 -9.16 -17.66 -15.90
C VAL A 86 -9.00 -18.64 -14.74
N SER A 87 -8.02 -19.54 -14.83
CA SER A 87 -7.70 -20.44 -13.72
C SER A 87 -7.09 -19.67 -12.54
N HIS A 88 -7.18 -20.23 -11.34
CA HIS A 88 -6.55 -19.66 -10.14
C HIS A 88 -5.04 -19.51 -10.29
N SER A 89 -4.37 -20.43 -11.01
CA SER A 89 -2.93 -20.34 -11.28
C SER A 89 -2.61 -19.22 -12.26
N ALA A 90 -3.46 -18.94 -13.24
CA ALA A 90 -3.31 -17.81 -14.15
C ALA A 90 -3.51 -16.49 -13.40
N ALA A 91 -4.54 -16.39 -12.55
CA ALA A 91 -4.78 -15.22 -11.71
C ALA A 91 -3.57 -14.93 -10.79
N HIS A 92 -2.99 -15.97 -10.16
CA HIS A 92 -1.79 -15.85 -9.34
C HIS A 92 -0.61 -15.29 -10.14
N ARG A 93 -0.34 -15.84 -11.33
CA ARG A 93 0.74 -15.33 -12.20
C ARG A 93 0.54 -13.88 -12.63
N VAL A 94 -0.70 -13.47 -12.92
CA VAL A 94 -1.01 -12.06 -13.23
C VAL A 94 -0.63 -11.15 -12.05
N VAL A 95 -1.04 -11.54 -10.83
CA VAL A 95 -0.74 -10.73 -9.63
C VAL A 95 0.77 -10.68 -9.35
N ASP A 96 1.49 -11.79 -9.55
CA ASP A 96 2.95 -11.84 -9.32
C ASP A 96 3.73 -11.01 -10.35
N SER A 97 3.32 -11.08 -11.62
CA SER A 97 4.05 -10.39 -12.69
C SER A 97 3.73 -8.90 -12.79
N LEU A 98 2.47 -8.50 -12.60
CA LEU A 98 2.07 -7.10 -12.74
C LEU A 98 2.09 -6.31 -11.42
N GLY A 99 1.92 -6.97 -10.27
CA GLY A 99 1.94 -6.30 -8.98
C GLY A 99 3.14 -5.35 -8.80
N PRO A 100 4.38 -5.77 -9.10
CA PRO A 100 5.55 -4.90 -9.01
C PRO A 100 5.49 -3.64 -9.89
N LEU A 101 4.81 -3.71 -11.03
CA LEU A 101 4.68 -2.58 -11.94
C LEU A 101 3.69 -1.50 -11.44
N LEU A 102 2.87 -1.83 -10.44
CA LEU A 102 1.98 -0.88 -9.78
C LEU A 102 2.68 -0.12 -8.65
N ALA A 103 3.92 -0.45 -8.29
CA ALA A 103 4.60 0.19 -7.18
C ALA A 103 4.72 1.71 -7.34
N LEU A 104 4.71 2.42 -6.22
CA LEU A 104 4.88 3.86 -6.16
C LEU A 104 6.22 4.24 -6.81
N ALA A 105 6.18 5.16 -7.77
CA ALA A 105 7.42 5.68 -8.34
C ALA A 105 8.11 6.60 -7.33
N PRO A 106 9.45 6.52 -7.19
CA PRO A 106 10.19 7.49 -6.39
C PRO A 106 9.91 8.91 -6.89
N VAL A 107 9.59 9.82 -6.01
CA VAL A 107 9.37 11.22 -6.39
C VAL A 107 10.73 11.89 -6.60
N ARG A 108 11.09 12.10 -7.87
CA ARG A 108 12.42 12.55 -8.30
C ARG A 108 12.76 14.00 -7.95
N LYS A 109 11.78 14.88 -7.79
CA LYS A 109 12.00 16.30 -7.41
C LYS A 109 10.94 16.69 -6.38
N ARG A 110 11.36 16.91 -5.16
CA ARG A 110 10.50 17.41 -4.08
C ARG A 110 11.06 18.71 -3.55
N ARG A 111 10.16 19.60 -3.21
CA ARG A 111 10.53 20.80 -2.48
C ARG A 111 11.03 20.41 -1.09
N VAL A 112 12.18 20.90 -0.71
CA VAL A 112 12.83 20.58 0.57
C VAL A 112 12.05 21.15 1.77
N ASP A 113 11.19 22.14 1.50
CA ASP A 113 10.34 22.83 2.48
C ASP A 113 9.03 22.08 2.83
N GLN A 114 8.73 20.97 2.13
CA GLN A 114 7.52 20.19 2.39
C GLN A 114 7.71 19.23 3.55
N VAL A 115 6.85 19.35 4.56
CA VAL A 115 6.84 18.45 5.72
C VAL A 115 6.31 17.08 5.32
N ALA A 116 7.03 16.03 5.68
CA ALA A 116 6.54 14.66 5.64
C ALA A 116 5.92 14.29 6.99
N ILE A 117 4.80 13.56 6.97
CA ILE A 117 4.22 12.98 8.18
C ILE A 117 4.37 11.46 8.06
N VAL A 118 5.03 10.84 9.03
CA VAL A 118 5.22 9.37 9.07
C VAL A 118 4.40 8.75 10.18
N ASP A 119 3.84 7.58 9.92
CA ASP A 119 3.14 6.78 10.92
C ASP A 119 3.22 5.29 10.57
N GLY A 120 3.17 4.44 11.60
CA GLY A 120 3.19 3.00 11.48
C GLY A 120 1.79 2.40 11.51
N THR A 121 1.60 1.31 10.77
CA THR A 121 0.37 0.54 10.85
C THR A 121 0.64 -0.96 10.88
N LEU A 122 -0.11 -1.69 11.71
CA LEU A 122 -0.04 -3.15 11.75
C LEU A 122 -0.85 -3.74 10.60
N VAL A 123 -0.19 -4.60 9.82
CA VAL A 123 -0.79 -5.43 8.78
C VAL A 123 -0.79 -6.88 9.26
N PRO A 124 -1.96 -7.47 9.58
CA PRO A 124 -2.05 -8.89 9.89
C PRO A 124 -1.45 -9.71 8.74
N THR A 125 -0.44 -10.52 9.04
CA THR A 125 0.36 -11.24 8.04
C THR A 125 0.47 -12.70 8.42
N ARG A 126 0.11 -13.60 7.50
CA ARG A 126 0.13 -15.04 7.75
C ARG A 126 1.48 -15.71 7.55
N ASP A 127 2.42 -15.04 6.90
CA ASP A 127 3.79 -15.52 6.77
C ASP A 127 4.58 -15.19 8.04
N HIS A 128 4.72 -16.18 8.91
CA HIS A 128 5.40 -16.03 10.20
C HIS A 128 6.90 -15.79 10.08
N ARG A 129 7.50 -15.91 8.90
CA ARG A 129 8.93 -15.60 8.69
C ARG A 129 9.24 -14.13 8.81
N ILE A 130 8.26 -13.26 8.52
CA ILE A 130 8.38 -11.80 8.61
C ILE A 130 7.45 -11.19 9.65
N ALA A 131 6.48 -11.94 10.17
CA ALA A 131 5.50 -11.48 11.13
C ALA A 131 5.90 -11.87 12.56
N ALA A 132 5.50 -11.03 13.53
CA ALA A 132 5.57 -11.35 14.94
C ALA A 132 4.25 -11.02 15.64
N ARG A 133 4.04 -11.59 16.84
CA ARG A 133 2.88 -11.24 17.67
C ARG A 133 2.97 -9.80 18.11
N SER A 134 2.04 -8.98 17.64
CA SER A 134 1.89 -7.59 18.06
C SER A 134 1.16 -7.47 19.40
N LYS A 135 1.08 -6.25 19.92
CA LYS A 135 0.30 -5.91 21.12
C LYS A 135 -1.18 -6.39 21.07
N ASN A 136 -1.70 -6.63 19.87
CA ASN A 136 -3.07 -7.14 19.64
C ASN A 136 -3.12 -8.68 19.57
N HIS A 137 -2.09 -9.38 20.03
CA HIS A 137 -1.95 -10.85 20.03
C HIS A 137 -2.08 -11.52 18.65
N ARG A 138 -2.04 -10.76 17.55
CA ARG A 138 -2.06 -11.28 16.18
C ARG A 138 -0.67 -11.22 15.57
N TYR A 139 -0.35 -12.21 14.74
CA TYR A 139 0.82 -12.14 13.88
C TYR A 139 0.63 -11.03 12.85
N SER A 140 1.53 -10.08 12.84
CA SER A 140 1.47 -8.91 11.98
C SER A 140 2.86 -8.40 11.64
N THR A 141 2.93 -7.55 10.62
CA THR A 141 4.08 -6.71 10.32
C THR A 141 3.75 -5.26 10.64
N ASN A 142 4.74 -4.49 11.06
CA ASN A 142 4.66 -3.03 11.14
C ASN A 142 5.08 -2.46 9.78
N LEU A 143 4.17 -1.77 9.13
CA LEU A 143 4.37 -1.06 7.86
C LEU A 143 4.34 0.43 8.11
N GLN A 144 5.44 1.12 7.82
CA GLN A 144 5.47 2.57 7.90
C GLN A 144 5.14 3.22 6.57
N VAL A 145 4.41 4.33 6.65
CA VAL A 145 3.97 5.12 5.51
C VAL A 145 4.25 6.58 5.80
N ALA A 146 4.83 7.29 4.84
CA ALA A 146 4.99 8.72 4.90
C ALA A 146 4.11 9.41 3.85
N ILE A 147 3.44 10.48 4.26
CA ILE A 147 2.67 11.34 3.38
C ILE A 147 3.28 12.73 3.33
N ASP A 148 3.04 13.45 2.26
CA ASP A 148 3.22 14.88 2.18
C ASP A 148 2.10 15.58 2.99
N ALA A 149 2.47 16.49 3.89
CA ALA A 149 1.54 17.12 4.81
C ALA A 149 0.45 17.95 4.11
N ASP A 150 0.76 18.57 2.98
CA ASP A 150 -0.15 19.47 2.28
C ASP A 150 -1.05 18.72 1.31
N THR A 151 -0.47 17.89 0.46
CA THR A 151 -1.18 17.17 -0.58
C THR A 151 -1.84 15.87 -0.09
N ARG A 152 -1.40 15.35 1.06
CA ARG A 152 -1.80 14.06 1.64
C ARG A 152 -1.45 12.85 0.75
N LEU A 153 -0.60 13.05 -0.26
CA LEU A 153 -0.12 11.98 -1.10
C LEU A 153 0.88 11.11 -0.33
N VAL A 154 0.78 9.81 -0.47
CA VAL A 154 1.82 8.90 0.03
C VAL A 154 3.09 9.12 -0.79
N ILE A 155 4.18 9.37 -0.09
CA ILE A 155 5.46 9.73 -0.68
C ILE A 155 6.54 8.68 -0.46
N ALA A 156 6.39 7.86 0.57
CA ALA A 156 7.26 6.74 0.85
C ALA A 156 6.51 5.64 1.60
N THR A 157 6.98 4.41 1.44
CA THR A 157 6.61 3.25 2.25
C THR A 157 7.88 2.54 2.70
N GLY A 158 7.94 2.20 3.99
CA GLY A 158 9.06 1.42 4.53
C GLY A 158 8.91 -0.08 4.23
N ASP A 159 10.01 -0.81 4.30
CA ASP A 159 9.99 -2.26 4.25
C ASP A 159 9.30 -2.83 5.50
N PRO A 160 8.35 -3.77 5.34
CA PRO A 160 7.63 -4.35 6.46
C PRO A 160 8.56 -4.99 7.49
N GLN A 161 8.42 -4.61 8.76
CA GLN A 161 9.17 -5.13 9.88
C GLN A 161 8.27 -5.97 10.80
N PRO A 162 8.81 -6.88 11.64
CA PRO A 162 8.01 -7.65 12.58
C PRO A 162 7.10 -6.76 13.46
N GLY A 163 5.84 -7.15 13.62
CA GLY A 163 4.80 -6.31 14.25
C GLY A 163 4.96 -6.07 15.76
N ASN A 164 5.94 -6.69 16.41
CA ASN A 164 6.31 -6.44 17.79
C ASN A 164 7.40 -5.35 17.95
N ARG A 165 7.97 -4.86 16.83
CA ARG A 165 8.93 -3.75 16.88
C ARG A 165 8.22 -2.42 17.05
N ASN A 166 8.81 -1.53 17.85
CA ASN A 166 8.31 -0.16 18.03
C ASN A 166 8.60 0.72 16.80
N ASP A 167 7.79 1.77 16.62
CA ASP A 167 7.85 2.64 15.44
C ASP A 167 9.20 3.36 15.30
N CYS A 168 9.83 3.75 16.40
CA CYS A 168 11.17 4.35 16.44
C CYS A 168 12.22 3.45 15.78
N THR A 169 12.22 2.14 16.09
CA THR A 169 13.14 1.18 15.51
C THR A 169 12.80 0.90 14.04
N VAL A 170 11.50 0.73 13.75
CA VAL A 170 11.03 0.47 12.38
C VAL A 170 11.36 1.63 11.44
N TYR A 171 11.28 2.88 11.93
CA TYR A 171 11.64 4.06 11.15
C TYR A 171 13.07 3.99 10.61
N ARG A 172 14.02 3.56 11.44
CA ARG A 172 15.43 3.40 11.05
C ARG A 172 15.68 2.18 10.17
N ASP A 173 15.03 1.05 10.51
CA ASP A 173 15.37 -0.26 9.92
C ASP A 173 14.61 -0.57 8.62
N SER A 174 13.58 0.22 8.28
CA SER A 174 12.70 -0.03 7.13
C SER A 174 13.09 0.71 5.86
N GLY A 175 14.16 1.49 5.87
CA GLY A 175 14.59 2.31 4.73
C GLY A 175 13.69 3.53 4.49
N ILE A 176 12.71 3.83 5.37
CA ILE A 176 11.85 4.99 5.18
C ILE A 176 12.57 6.29 5.55
N ALA A 177 13.45 6.25 6.57
CA ALA A 177 14.25 7.39 6.98
C ALA A 177 15.12 7.89 5.83
N GLU A 178 15.79 6.98 5.11
CA GLU A 178 16.65 7.28 3.96
C GLU A 178 15.85 7.91 2.80
N GLN A 179 14.61 7.45 2.59
CA GLN A 179 13.72 8.02 1.58
C GLN A 179 13.27 9.46 1.92
N LEU A 180 13.35 9.86 3.20
CA LEU A 180 12.90 11.16 3.71
C LEU A 180 14.04 12.13 4.01
N VAL A 181 15.29 11.74 3.77
CA VAL A 181 16.46 12.61 3.97
C VAL A 181 16.28 13.97 3.30
N GLY A 182 16.65 15.03 4.01
CA GLY A 182 16.64 16.40 3.53
C GLY A 182 15.29 17.12 3.62
N ARG A 183 14.32 16.56 4.35
CA ARG A 183 13.02 17.20 4.61
C ARG A 183 12.62 17.12 6.08
N PRO A 184 11.84 18.09 6.60
CA PRO A 184 11.24 17.98 7.92
C PRO A 184 10.30 16.76 7.98
N VAL A 185 10.47 15.92 9.01
CA VAL A 185 9.63 14.76 9.26
C VAL A 185 8.88 14.95 10.57
N MET A 186 7.57 14.76 10.53
CA MET A 186 6.70 14.82 11.71
C MET A 186 6.16 13.42 12.03
N ALA A 187 6.16 13.06 13.32
CA ALA A 187 5.59 11.79 13.79
C ALA A 187 5.05 11.90 15.22
N ASP A 188 4.44 10.87 15.74
CA ASP A 188 3.98 10.82 17.12
C ASP A 188 5.13 10.61 18.12
N GLY A 189 4.79 10.58 19.42
CA GLY A 189 5.75 10.37 20.51
C GLY A 189 6.39 8.96 20.52
N GLY A 190 5.93 8.03 19.71
CA GLY A 190 6.48 6.67 19.55
C GLY A 190 7.80 6.63 18.78
N TYR A 191 8.15 7.74 18.11
CA TYR A 191 9.39 7.86 17.30
C TYR A 191 10.58 8.39 18.08
N GLN A 192 10.50 8.42 19.41
CA GLN A 192 11.57 8.93 20.25
C GLN A 192 12.87 8.16 20.05
N GLY A 193 13.99 8.91 19.98
CA GLY A 193 15.29 8.36 19.63
C GLY A 193 15.72 8.64 18.17
N ASN A 194 14.86 9.31 17.40
CA ASN A 194 15.16 9.83 16.06
C ASN A 194 15.17 11.37 16.14
N PRO A 195 16.34 11.99 16.37
CA PRO A 195 16.43 13.45 16.66
C PRO A 195 15.99 14.32 15.48
N GLU A 196 15.99 13.78 14.26
CA GLU A 196 15.55 14.47 13.05
C GLU A 196 14.02 14.55 12.91
N VAL A 197 13.27 13.83 13.78
CA VAL A 197 11.81 13.76 13.71
C VAL A 197 11.18 14.78 14.67
N ILE A 198 10.26 15.59 14.15
CA ILE A 198 9.47 16.55 14.94
C ILE A 198 8.36 15.77 15.67
N MET A 199 8.46 15.75 16.98
CA MET A 199 7.54 15.05 17.86
C MET A 199 6.82 16.04 18.81
N PRO A 200 5.67 15.63 19.38
CA PRO A 200 5.00 16.46 20.37
C PRO A 200 5.83 16.56 21.67
N TYR A 201 5.71 17.68 22.35
CA TYR A 201 6.28 17.85 23.69
C TYR A 201 5.63 16.87 24.66
N ARG A 202 6.45 16.26 25.51
CA ARG A 202 5.96 15.32 26.55
C ARG A 202 5.64 16.09 27.83
N THR A 203 4.59 15.62 28.49
CA THR A 203 4.31 16.03 29.87
C THR A 203 5.49 15.65 30.77
N PRO A 204 5.97 16.55 31.64
CA PRO A 204 7.03 16.26 32.58
C PRO A 204 6.70 15.08 33.48
N ARG A 205 7.72 14.31 33.87
CA ARG A 205 7.54 13.12 34.73
C ARG A 205 7.11 13.46 36.17
N ASP A 206 7.35 14.70 36.57
CA ASP A 206 6.99 15.23 37.92
C ASP A 206 5.51 15.65 38.02
N GLY A 207 4.71 15.43 36.97
CA GLY A 207 3.29 15.71 36.96
C GLY A 207 2.90 17.18 36.74
N ARG A 208 3.88 18.07 36.49
CA ARG A 208 3.59 19.45 36.13
C ARG A 208 2.96 19.55 34.76
N ASP A 209 2.06 20.49 34.59
CA ASP A 209 1.48 20.79 33.28
C ASP A 209 2.54 21.34 32.31
N LEU A 210 2.30 21.12 31.04
CA LEU A 210 3.09 21.75 30.00
C LEU A 210 2.85 23.29 30.03
N PRO A 211 3.88 24.11 29.78
CA PRO A 211 3.66 25.51 29.46
C PRO A 211 2.66 25.68 28.30
N GLU A 212 1.78 26.67 28.38
CA GLU A 212 0.69 26.91 27.42
C GLU A 212 1.19 26.88 25.97
N TRP A 213 2.30 27.55 25.64
CA TRP A 213 2.85 27.55 24.30
C TRP A 213 3.24 26.13 23.77
N LYS A 214 3.65 25.22 24.67
CA LYS A 214 3.93 23.82 24.30
C LYS A 214 2.66 23.03 24.03
N ASP A 215 1.62 23.29 24.81
CA ASP A 215 0.33 22.63 24.60
C ASP A 215 -0.33 23.13 23.32
N ASP A 216 -0.23 24.41 22.99
CA ASP A 216 -0.66 24.99 21.72
C ASP A 216 0.05 24.33 20.55
N LEU A 217 1.39 24.18 20.60
CA LEU A 217 2.16 23.50 19.57
C LEU A 217 1.77 22.01 19.45
N ASN A 218 1.50 21.34 20.56
CA ASN A 218 1.00 19.96 20.55
C ASN A 218 -0.38 19.85 19.90
N THR A 219 -1.22 20.86 20.06
CA THR A 219 -2.54 20.90 19.42
C THR A 219 -2.43 21.06 17.91
N VAL A 220 -1.55 21.97 17.44
CA VAL A 220 -1.23 22.10 16.01
C VAL A 220 -0.64 20.79 15.47
N HIS A 221 0.35 20.23 16.17
CA HIS A 221 1.00 18.97 15.80
C HIS A 221 -0.03 17.84 15.63
N ARG A 222 -0.95 17.67 16.58
CA ARG A 222 -2.02 16.67 16.55
C ARG A 222 -2.93 16.84 15.33
N THR A 223 -3.31 18.08 15.02
CA THR A 223 -4.17 18.42 13.88
C THR A 223 -3.50 18.08 12.55
N VAL A 224 -2.22 18.41 12.42
CA VAL A 224 -1.46 18.12 11.20
C VAL A 224 -1.23 16.60 11.06
N ARG A 225 -0.82 15.94 12.14
CA ARG A 225 -0.56 14.48 12.14
C ARG A 225 -1.78 13.64 11.81
N ALA A 226 -2.98 14.06 12.17
CA ALA A 226 -4.22 13.33 11.82
C ALA A 226 -4.36 13.04 10.32
N ARG A 227 -3.68 13.78 9.46
CA ARG A 227 -3.69 13.57 7.99
C ARG A 227 -3.12 12.22 7.59
N VAL A 228 -2.07 11.72 8.26
CA VAL A 228 -1.50 10.40 7.95
C VAL A 228 -2.42 9.27 8.42
N GLU A 229 -3.09 9.44 9.56
CA GLU A 229 -4.08 8.47 10.04
C GLU A 229 -5.22 8.29 9.02
N HIS A 230 -5.70 9.40 8.44
CA HIS A 230 -6.70 9.38 7.38
C HIS A 230 -6.18 8.67 6.11
N ALA A 231 -4.92 8.89 5.73
CA ALA A 231 -4.31 8.21 4.59
C ALA A 231 -4.22 6.69 4.85
N LEU A 232 -3.75 6.27 6.03
CA LEU A 232 -3.68 4.87 6.44
C LEU A 232 -5.07 4.21 6.48
N ALA A 233 -6.09 4.91 7.00
CA ALA A 233 -7.46 4.42 6.99
C ALA A 233 -7.97 4.19 5.57
N ARG A 234 -7.71 5.11 4.64
CA ARG A 234 -8.05 4.97 3.22
C ARG A 234 -7.28 3.84 2.55
N MET A 235 -5.97 3.71 2.78
CA MET A 235 -5.17 2.59 2.27
C MET A 235 -5.72 1.23 2.75
N LYS A 236 -6.24 1.13 3.97
CA LYS A 236 -6.88 -0.09 4.49
C LYS A 236 -8.24 -0.42 3.85
N ASN A 237 -8.79 0.46 2.99
CA ASN A 237 -9.92 0.09 2.12
C ASN A 237 -9.51 -0.96 1.08
N TRP A 238 -8.22 -1.08 0.75
CA TRP A 238 -7.68 -2.25 0.08
C TRP A 238 -7.51 -3.37 1.11
N LYS A 239 -8.50 -4.28 1.14
CA LYS A 239 -8.66 -5.29 2.19
C LYS A 239 -7.47 -6.24 2.34
N ILE A 240 -6.60 -6.33 1.34
CA ILE A 240 -5.38 -7.12 1.44
C ILE A 240 -4.46 -6.64 2.58
N LEU A 241 -4.48 -5.34 2.95
CA LEU A 241 -3.76 -4.80 4.11
C LEU A 241 -4.44 -5.12 5.45
N ARG A 242 -5.62 -5.72 5.45
CA ARG A 242 -6.34 -6.17 6.66
C ARG A 242 -6.12 -7.65 6.98
N ASP A 243 -5.62 -8.42 6.02
CA ASP A 243 -5.27 -9.84 6.16
C ASP A 243 -4.35 -10.26 4.98
N TYR A 244 -3.05 -10.11 5.17
CA TYR A 244 -2.07 -10.42 4.15
C TYR A 244 -1.78 -11.93 4.12
N ARG A 245 -2.22 -12.60 3.04
CA ARG A 245 -2.18 -14.06 2.89
C ARG A 245 -1.12 -14.56 1.92
N ARG A 246 -0.38 -13.65 1.26
CA ARG A 246 0.69 -13.99 0.32
C ARG A 246 2.03 -14.15 1.04
N ALA A 247 3.05 -14.58 0.29
CA ALA A 247 4.42 -14.65 0.79
C ALA A 247 4.89 -13.27 1.25
N GLY A 248 5.53 -13.22 2.41
CA GLY A 248 5.87 -11.98 3.11
C GLY A 248 6.72 -11.01 2.29
N HIS A 249 7.67 -11.52 1.50
CA HIS A 249 8.53 -10.70 0.65
C HIS A 249 7.76 -9.86 -0.41
N THR A 250 6.49 -10.20 -0.70
CA THR A 250 5.66 -9.44 -1.65
C THR A 250 4.87 -8.31 -0.99
N LEU A 251 4.93 -8.17 0.36
CA LEU A 251 4.14 -7.17 1.08
C LEU A 251 4.63 -5.75 0.81
N ALA A 252 5.94 -5.51 0.78
CA ALA A 252 6.51 -4.19 0.47
C ALA A 252 6.01 -3.67 -0.88
N THR A 253 6.13 -4.49 -1.92
CA THR A 253 5.65 -4.17 -3.27
C THR A 253 4.14 -3.94 -3.31
N THR A 254 3.36 -4.77 -2.60
CA THR A 254 1.90 -4.61 -2.52
C THR A 254 1.53 -3.30 -1.82
N ALA A 255 2.18 -2.96 -0.70
CA ALA A 255 1.95 -1.71 0.04
C ALA A 255 2.28 -0.48 -0.82
N SER A 256 3.41 -0.51 -1.51
CA SER A 256 3.81 0.54 -2.44
C SER A 256 2.82 0.70 -3.61
N GLY A 257 2.31 -0.41 -4.14
CA GLY A 257 1.26 -0.39 -5.17
C GLY A 257 -0.05 0.23 -4.66
N ILE A 258 -0.47 -0.13 -3.45
CA ILE A 258 -1.66 0.45 -2.82
C ILE A 258 -1.46 1.95 -2.56
N ALA A 259 -0.26 2.38 -2.16
CA ALA A 259 0.09 3.79 -2.02
C ALA A 259 -0.10 4.56 -3.35
N PHE A 260 0.32 3.97 -4.47
CA PHE A 260 0.09 4.55 -5.79
C PHE A 260 -1.41 4.62 -6.15
N LEU A 261 -2.16 3.54 -5.91
CA LEU A 261 -3.61 3.55 -6.13
C LEU A 261 -4.31 4.60 -5.25
N HIS A 262 -3.91 4.72 -3.98
CA HIS A 262 -4.40 5.77 -3.08
C HIS A 262 -4.13 7.17 -3.64
N ASN A 263 -2.92 7.42 -4.13
CA ASN A 263 -2.57 8.70 -4.72
C ASN A 263 -3.43 9.04 -5.94
N LEU A 264 -3.72 8.04 -6.79
CA LEU A 264 -4.63 8.24 -7.94
C LEU A 264 -6.03 8.65 -7.50
N THR A 265 -6.53 8.18 -6.35
CA THR A 265 -7.87 8.61 -5.84
C THR A 265 -7.90 10.05 -5.35
N ILE A 266 -6.74 10.67 -5.11
CA ILE A 266 -6.64 12.07 -4.63
C ILE A 266 -6.38 13.03 -5.78
N THR A 267 -5.56 12.62 -6.77
CA THR A 267 -5.08 13.50 -7.84
C THR A 267 -5.90 13.44 -9.12
N GLY A 268 -6.89 12.57 -9.19
CA GLY A 268 -7.69 12.34 -10.39
C GLY A 268 -8.92 13.21 -10.49
#